data_246124b240058171702ad94906233c87
#
_entry.id   246124b240058171702ad94906233c87
#
_cell.length_a   1.000
_cell.length_b   1.000
_cell.length_c   1.000
_cell.angle_alpha   90.00
_cell.angle_beta   90.00
_cell.angle_gamma   90.00
#
_symmetry.space_group_name_H-M   'P 1'
#
loop_
_entity.id
_entity.type
_entity.pdbx_description
1 polymer ?
#
loop_
_entity_poly.entity_id
_entity_poly.type
_entity_poly.pdbx_seq_one_letter_code
_entity_poly.pdbx_strand_id
1 'polypeptide(L)'
;SSESGRAPAALRQRARSVPLIGTLGGVQLAAPGGIDLARRAVADIGADAIFIHLNPLQEAVQPEGETDWRGVLDAIETLVGALEVPVMVKEVGAGIGPDVAQRLFDAGVHAVDIAGLGGTNWTRIEAARREDAALFEPFLDWGLPTVDALRAVRSACPNARLLSLIHI
;
A
#
# COMPACT_ATOMS: atom_id res chain seq x y z
N SER A 1 9.12 24.91 -18.09
CA SER A 1 9.71 23.56 -18.21
C SER A 1 10.30 23.19 -16.88
N SER A 2 9.54 22.43 -16.08
CA SER A 2 9.83 22.15 -14.68
C SER A 2 10.95 21.09 -14.54
N GLU A 3 11.89 21.34 -13.64
CA GLU A 3 12.93 20.40 -13.21
C GLU A 3 12.36 19.09 -12.60
N SER A 4 11.08 19.09 -12.21
CA SER A 4 10.37 17.94 -11.64
C SER A 4 10.21 16.74 -12.60
N GLY A 5 10.23 16.93 -13.92
CA GLY A 5 10.10 15.84 -14.89
C GLY A 5 11.40 15.08 -15.19
N ARG A 6 12.58 15.62 -14.79
CA ARG A 6 13.87 14.96 -15.06
C ARG A 6 14.31 13.96 -13.98
N ALA A 7 13.87 14.13 -12.76
CA ALA A 7 14.26 13.27 -11.64
C ALA A 7 13.77 11.81 -11.76
N PRO A 8 12.51 11.53 -12.16
CA PRO A 8 12.01 10.17 -12.32
C PRO A 8 12.75 9.36 -13.39
N ALA A 9 12.96 9.92 -14.58
CA ALA A 9 13.68 9.25 -15.67
C ALA A 9 15.15 8.95 -15.32
N ALA A 10 15.80 9.83 -14.54
CA ALA A 10 17.16 9.62 -14.06
C ALA A 10 17.26 8.46 -13.06
N LEU A 11 16.18 8.16 -12.32
CA LEU A 11 16.14 7.04 -11.38
C LEU A 11 16.28 5.70 -12.12
N ARG A 12 15.53 5.48 -13.19
CA ARG A 12 15.61 4.24 -14.00
C ARG A 12 17.00 4.07 -14.62
N GLN A 13 17.62 5.15 -15.08
CA GLN A 13 18.99 5.07 -15.64
C GLN A 13 20.03 4.60 -14.62
N ARG A 14 19.84 4.92 -13.33
CA ARG A 14 20.69 4.49 -12.22
C ARG A 14 20.37 3.08 -11.75
N ALA A 15 19.10 2.70 -11.75
CA ALA A 15 18.58 1.43 -11.24
C ALA A 15 18.39 0.39 -12.36
N ARG A 16 19.40 0.17 -13.20
CA ARG A 16 19.29 -0.69 -14.39
C ARG A 16 19.09 -2.17 -14.09
N SER A 17 19.60 -2.65 -12.97
CA SER A 17 19.65 -4.08 -12.60
C SER A 17 18.76 -4.42 -11.40
N VAL A 18 18.02 -3.47 -10.87
CA VAL A 18 17.09 -3.68 -9.74
C VAL A 18 15.67 -3.29 -10.14
N PRO A 19 14.66 -4.01 -9.62
CA PRO A 19 13.27 -3.62 -9.84
C PRO A 19 12.98 -2.25 -9.25
N LEU A 20 12.28 -1.41 -10.01
CA LEU A 20 11.69 -0.16 -9.52
C LEU A 20 10.20 -0.38 -9.30
N ILE A 21 9.74 -0.10 -8.09
CA ILE A 21 8.35 -0.28 -7.73
C ILE A 21 7.79 1.08 -7.34
N GLY A 22 6.78 1.54 -8.10
CA GLY A 22 6.02 2.73 -7.75
C GLY A 22 5.12 2.49 -6.54
N THR A 23 4.61 3.54 -5.90
CA THR A 23 3.60 3.43 -4.84
C THR A 23 2.55 4.52 -4.97
N LEU A 24 1.28 4.17 -4.69
CA LEU A 24 0.14 5.09 -4.67
C LEU A 24 -0.80 4.70 -3.53
N GLY A 25 -1.45 5.66 -2.89
CA GLY A 25 -2.45 5.42 -1.86
C GLY A 25 -3.75 4.84 -2.41
N GLY A 26 -4.38 3.95 -1.65
CA GLY A 26 -5.67 3.34 -2.03
C GLY A 26 -6.77 4.39 -2.25
N VAL A 27 -6.88 5.38 -1.37
CA VAL A 27 -7.86 6.47 -1.50
C VAL A 27 -7.57 7.33 -2.74
N GLN A 28 -6.30 7.64 -2.99
CA GLN A 28 -5.88 8.40 -4.19
C GLN A 28 -6.19 7.62 -5.48
N LEU A 29 -6.06 6.29 -5.46
CA LEU A 29 -6.42 5.45 -6.60
C LEU A 29 -7.93 5.47 -6.86
N ALA A 30 -8.75 5.44 -5.81
CA ALA A 30 -10.21 5.46 -5.92
C ALA A 30 -10.78 6.83 -6.29
N ALA A 31 -10.00 7.91 -6.14
CA ALA A 31 -10.41 9.25 -6.53
C ALA A 31 -10.56 9.41 -8.05
N PRO A 32 -11.37 10.37 -8.54
CA PRO A 32 -11.48 10.68 -9.95
C PRO A 32 -10.10 10.90 -10.61
N GLY A 33 -9.79 10.15 -11.66
CA GLY A 33 -8.50 10.20 -12.35
C GLY A 33 -7.37 9.38 -11.69
N GLY A 34 -7.65 8.62 -10.62
CA GLY A 34 -6.65 7.81 -9.90
C GLY A 34 -6.00 6.75 -10.76
N ILE A 35 -6.75 6.08 -11.66
CA ILE A 35 -6.19 5.10 -12.60
C ILE A 35 -5.18 5.77 -13.56
N ASP A 36 -5.49 6.94 -14.09
CA ASP A 36 -4.58 7.67 -14.97
C ASP A 36 -3.35 8.20 -14.20
N LEU A 37 -3.54 8.57 -12.94
CA LEU A 37 -2.43 8.93 -12.04
C LEU A 37 -1.47 7.74 -11.86
N ALA A 38 -2.00 6.55 -11.59
CA ALA A 38 -1.21 5.33 -11.45
C ALA A 38 -0.46 4.98 -12.75
N ARG A 39 -1.13 5.07 -13.91
CA ARG A 39 -0.49 4.86 -15.23
C ARG A 39 0.68 5.82 -15.45
N ARG A 40 0.48 7.11 -15.18
CA ARG A 40 1.55 8.11 -15.29
C ARG A 40 2.69 7.82 -14.34
N ALA A 41 2.40 7.50 -13.07
CA ALA A 41 3.42 7.18 -12.08
C ALA A 41 4.30 6.00 -12.51
N VAL A 42 3.71 4.94 -13.07
CA VAL A 42 4.44 3.80 -13.63
C VAL A 42 5.30 4.21 -14.83
N ALA A 43 4.73 4.98 -15.77
CA ALA A 43 5.43 5.39 -17.00
C ALA A 43 6.60 6.34 -16.72
N ASP A 44 6.41 7.33 -15.84
CA ASP A 44 7.38 8.38 -15.54
C ASP A 44 8.71 7.85 -14.99
N ILE A 45 8.64 6.80 -14.16
CA ILE A 45 9.84 6.18 -13.60
C ILE A 45 10.25 4.89 -14.34
N GLY A 46 9.45 4.43 -15.31
CA GLY A 46 9.63 3.12 -15.94
C GLY A 46 9.56 1.99 -14.89
N ALA A 47 8.54 2.02 -14.03
CA ALA A 47 8.39 1.06 -12.95
C ALA A 47 8.16 -0.37 -13.47
N ASP A 48 8.72 -1.35 -12.78
CA ASP A 48 8.52 -2.78 -13.05
C ASP A 48 7.28 -3.34 -12.35
N ALA A 49 6.74 -2.62 -11.36
CA ALA A 49 5.51 -2.93 -10.63
C ALA A 49 4.99 -1.68 -9.90
N ILE A 50 3.77 -1.76 -9.37
CA ILE A 50 3.21 -0.72 -8.51
C ILE A 50 2.64 -1.34 -7.23
N PHE A 51 2.91 -0.70 -6.08
CA PHE A 51 2.20 -0.95 -4.83
C PHE A 51 1.05 0.03 -4.65
N ILE A 52 -0.11 -0.50 -4.32
CA ILE A 52 -1.19 0.28 -3.72
C ILE A 52 -1.10 0.10 -2.21
N HIS A 53 -0.86 1.18 -1.46
CA HIS A 53 -0.81 1.07 -0.01
C HIS A 53 -2.16 1.32 0.62
N LEU A 54 -2.49 0.45 1.59
CA LEU A 54 -3.68 0.55 2.42
C LEU A 54 -3.21 0.98 3.81
N ASN A 55 -3.65 2.14 4.25
CA ASN A 55 -3.23 2.74 5.52
C ASN A 55 -4.42 3.37 6.28
N PRO A 56 -5.58 2.69 6.38
CA PRO A 56 -6.80 3.29 6.90
C PRO A 56 -6.67 3.78 8.35
N LEU A 57 -5.93 3.07 9.19
CA LEU A 57 -5.71 3.47 10.56
C LEU A 57 -4.79 4.70 10.64
N GLN A 58 -3.71 4.73 9.87
CA GLN A 58 -2.83 5.89 9.77
C GLN A 58 -3.62 7.12 9.32
N GLU A 59 -4.39 7.02 8.25
CA GLU A 59 -5.22 8.12 7.71
C GLU A 59 -6.27 8.60 8.72
N ALA A 60 -6.87 7.69 9.49
CA ALA A 60 -7.84 8.05 10.52
C ALA A 60 -7.20 8.84 11.68
N VAL A 61 -5.92 8.64 11.96
CA VAL A 61 -5.18 9.34 13.01
C VAL A 61 -4.51 10.60 12.49
N GLN A 62 -4.08 10.61 11.23
CA GLN A 62 -3.40 11.74 10.61
C GLN A 62 -4.33 12.97 10.53
N PRO A 63 -3.91 14.18 10.96
CA PRO A 63 -4.78 15.36 10.95
C PRO A 63 -5.35 15.71 9.57
N GLU A 64 -4.56 15.51 8.52
CA GLU A 64 -4.89 15.75 7.11
C GLU A 64 -5.33 14.48 6.37
N GLY A 65 -5.64 13.38 7.10
CA GLY A 65 -5.87 12.07 6.52
C GLY A 65 -7.20 11.93 5.76
N GLU A 66 -7.19 11.09 4.75
CA GLU A 66 -8.33 10.77 3.90
C GLU A 66 -8.99 9.46 4.37
N THR A 67 -10.22 9.55 4.87
CA THR A 67 -10.91 8.42 5.51
C THR A 67 -12.00 7.77 4.65
N ASP A 68 -12.22 8.20 3.42
CA ASP A 68 -13.19 7.59 2.52
C ASP A 68 -12.55 6.45 1.71
N TRP A 69 -12.69 5.24 2.22
CA TRP A 69 -12.15 4.01 1.62
C TRP A 69 -13.13 3.28 0.69
N ARG A 70 -14.29 3.89 0.40
CA ARG A 70 -15.27 3.30 -0.51
C ARG A 70 -14.71 3.19 -1.94
N GLY A 71 -14.99 2.07 -2.59
CA GLY A 71 -14.57 1.83 -3.98
C GLY A 71 -13.08 1.51 -4.18
N VAL A 72 -12.26 1.47 -3.11
CA VAL A 72 -10.81 1.18 -3.25
C VAL A 72 -10.57 -0.21 -3.85
N LEU A 73 -11.32 -1.24 -3.46
CA LEU A 73 -11.16 -2.58 -4.02
C LEU A 73 -11.52 -2.61 -5.52
N ASP A 74 -12.62 -1.98 -5.91
CA ASP A 74 -13.06 -1.90 -7.32
C ASP A 74 -12.03 -1.11 -8.17
N ALA A 75 -11.43 -0.08 -7.59
CA ALA A 75 -10.36 0.68 -8.24
C ALA A 75 -9.08 -0.16 -8.40
N ILE A 76 -8.73 -1.01 -7.43
CA ILE A 76 -7.61 -1.96 -7.53
C ILE A 76 -7.87 -2.96 -8.65
N GLU A 77 -9.06 -3.57 -8.71
CA GLU A 77 -9.44 -4.51 -9.78
C GLU A 77 -9.36 -3.84 -11.16
N THR A 78 -9.89 -2.60 -11.27
CA THR A 78 -9.78 -1.81 -12.50
C THR A 78 -8.32 -1.55 -12.88
N LEU A 79 -7.47 -1.22 -11.92
CA LEU A 79 -6.04 -0.97 -12.15
C LEU A 79 -5.32 -2.22 -12.63
N VAL A 80 -5.61 -3.39 -12.04
CA VAL A 80 -5.06 -4.69 -12.47
C VAL A 80 -5.33 -4.94 -13.94
N GLY A 81 -6.56 -4.68 -14.40
CA GLY A 81 -6.91 -4.81 -15.82
C GLY A 81 -6.33 -3.72 -16.74
N ALA A 82 -5.86 -2.61 -16.17
CA ALA A 82 -5.43 -1.42 -16.90
C ALA A 82 -3.91 -1.30 -17.07
N LEU A 83 -3.10 -2.06 -16.33
CA LEU A 83 -1.64 -2.04 -16.37
C LEU A 83 -1.06 -3.35 -16.90
N GLU A 84 0.04 -3.25 -17.61
CA GLU A 84 0.85 -4.42 -18.04
C GLU A 84 1.83 -4.88 -16.95
N VAL A 85 2.16 -3.98 -16.00
CA VAL A 85 3.05 -4.31 -14.88
C VAL A 85 2.25 -4.86 -13.69
N PRO A 86 2.85 -5.73 -12.86
CA PRO A 86 2.18 -6.28 -11.68
C PRO A 86 1.67 -5.20 -10.73
N VAL A 87 0.41 -5.33 -10.32
CA VAL A 87 -0.18 -4.56 -9.22
C VAL A 87 -0.05 -5.37 -7.94
N MET A 88 0.55 -4.77 -6.94
CA MET A 88 0.72 -5.34 -5.61
C MET A 88 0.02 -4.46 -4.58
N VAL A 89 -0.36 -5.03 -3.47
CA VAL A 89 -0.99 -4.29 -2.37
C VAL A 89 -0.16 -4.46 -1.11
N LYS A 90 -0.04 -3.40 -0.33
CA LYS A 90 0.64 -3.44 0.97
C LYS A 90 -0.16 -2.69 2.04
N GLU A 91 -0.04 -3.12 3.26
CA GLU A 91 -0.37 -2.35 4.43
C GLU A 91 0.88 -1.60 4.94
N VAL A 92 0.77 -0.87 6.03
CA VAL A 92 1.83 0.02 6.54
C VAL A 92 2.16 -0.21 8.02
N GLY A 93 1.67 -1.29 8.63
CA GLY A 93 2.00 -1.67 10.01
C GLY A 93 0.84 -2.21 10.85
N ALA A 94 -0.41 -2.19 10.34
CA ALA A 94 -1.56 -2.80 11.02
C ALA A 94 -1.88 -4.22 10.52
N GLY A 95 -1.36 -4.59 9.35
CA GLY A 95 -1.46 -5.94 8.80
C GLY A 95 -2.71 -6.21 7.96
N ILE A 96 -2.56 -7.14 7.02
CA ILE A 96 -3.65 -7.62 6.17
C ILE A 96 -4.08 -9.02 6.67
N GLY A 97 -5.36 -9.15 7.03
CA GLY A 97 -5.95 -10.42 7.41
C GLY A 97 -6.36 -11.29 6.22
N PRO A 98 -6.70 -12.58 6.47
CA PRO A 98 -6.97 -13.55 5.41
C PRO A 98 -8.14 -13.17 4.50
N ASP A 99 -9.23 -12.62 5.04
CA ASP A 99 -10.41 -12.24 4.25
C ASP A 99 -10.10 -11.10 3.28
N VAL A 100 -9.33 -10.10 3.73
CA VAL A 100 -8.90 -8.99 2.89
C VAL A 100 -7.91 -9.48 1.84
N ALA A 101 -6.95 -10.32 2.22
CA ALA A 101 -5.98 -10.90 1.29
C ALA A 101 -6.68 -11.72 0.19
N GLN A 102 -7.66 -12.56 0.54
CA GLN A 102 -8.42 -13.33 -0.44
C GLN A 102 -9.11 -12.41 -1.45
N ARG A 103 -9.82 -11.37 -0.98
CA ARG A 103 -10.50 -10.41 -1.86
C ARG A 103 -9.54 -9.67 -2.79
N LEU A 104 -8.33 -9.36 -2.32
CA LEU A 104 -7.30 -8.73 -3.14
C LEU A 104 -6.79 -9.69 -4.22
N PHE A 105 -6.58 -10.96 -3.90
CA PHE A 105 -6.18 -11.97 -4.90
C PHE A 105 -7.30 -12.26 -5.90
N ASP A 106 -8.56 -12.30 -5.46
CA ASP A 106 -9.73 -12.44 -6.34
C ASP A 106 -9.83 -11.25 -7.31
N ALA A 107 -9.45 -10.04 -6.90
CA ALA A 107 -9.32 -8.85 -7.74
C ALA A 107 -8.08 -8.88 -8.68
N GLY A 108 -7.29 -9.96 -8.67
CA GLY A 108 -6.14 -10.15 -9.55
C GLY A 108 -4.82 -9.53 -9.07
N VAL A 109 -4.72 -9.12 -7.81
CA VAL A 109 -3.48 -8.59 -7.23
C VAL A 109 -2.37 -9.65 -7.28
N HIS A 110 -1.19 -9.25 -7.74
CA HIS A 110 -0.06 -10.15 -7.97
C HIS A 110 0.63 -10.63 -6.68
N ALA A 111 0.73 -9.76 -5.70
CA ALA A 111 1.32 -10.07 -4.40
C ALA A 111 0.75 -9.14 -3.32
N VAL A 112 0.73 -9.61 -2.09
CA VAL A 112 0.29 -8.85 -0.92
C VAL A 112 1.44 -8.78 0.08
N ASP A 113 1.80 -7.55 0.49
CA ASP A 113 2.69 -7.30 1.62
C ASP A 113 1.86 -7.12 2.88
N ILE A 114 2.01 -8.05 3.79
CA ILE A 114 1.20 -8.14 5.01
C ILE A 114 1.43 -6.94 5.93
N ALA A 115 2.67 -6.46 6.07
CA ALA A 115 3.06 -5.29 6.86
C ALA A 115 2.30 -5.15 8.20
N GLY A 116 2.31 -6.20 9.01
CA GLY A 116 1.64 -6.26 10.31
C GLY A 116 2.43 -5.60 11.44
N LEU A 117 1.95 -5.74 12.68
CA LEU A 117 2.62 -5.25 13.87
C LEU A 117 3.98 -5.94 14.08
N GLY A 118 4.95 -5.18 14.58
CA GLY A 118 6.30 -5.65 14.93
C GLY A 118 7.44 -4.82 14.34
N GLY A 119 7.14 -3.86 13.47
CA GLY A 119 8.08 -2.87 12.92
C GLY A 119 7.67 -1.45 13.26
N THR A 120 7.93 -0.50 12.36
CA THR A 120 7.53 0.90 12.49
C THR A 120 6.02 1.02 12.59
N ASN A 121 5.54 1.71 13.60
CA ASN A 121 4.11 1.98 13.80
C ASN A 121 3.79 3.42 13.39
N TRP A 122 3.24 3.57 12.18
CA TRP A 122 2.90 4.88 11.63
C TRP A 122 1.76 5.56 12.40
N THR A 123 0.82 4.78 12.96
CA THR A 123 -0.24 5.32 13.81
C THR A 123 0.32 6.03 15.04
N ARG A 124 1.35 5.47 15.68
CA ARG A 124 2.06 6.13 16.81
C ARG A 124 2.78 7.40 16.37
N ILE A 125 3.39 7.38 15.17
CA ILE A 125 4.07 8.55 14.63
C ILE A 125 3.07 9.67 14.36
N GLU A 126 1.94 9.38 13.75
CA GLU A 126 0.91 10.37 13.46
C GLU A 126 0.23 10.88 14.74
N ALA A 127 -0.08 9.99 15.68
CA ALA A 127 -0.64 10.40 16.97
C ALA A 127 0.29 11.36 17.73
N ALA A 128 1.61 11.14 17.69
CA ALA A 128 2.59 12.00 18.32
C ALA A 128 2.68 13.42 17.73
N ARG A 129 2.13 13.65 16.55
CA ARG A 129 2.02 14.97 15.89
C ARG A 129 0.80 15.77 16.32
N ARG A 130 -0.09 15.17 17.12
CA ARG A 130 -1.38 15.73 17.51
C ARG A 130 -1.37 16.27 18.93
N GLU A 131 -2.08 17.36 19.17
CA GLU A 131 -2.33 17.90 20.51
C GLU A 131 -3.28 17.00 21.32
N ASP A 132 -4.20 16.29 20.64
CA ASP A 132 -5.19 15.37 21.18
C ASP A 132 -4.76 13.89 21.12
N ALA A 133 -3.44 13.62 21.14
CA ALA A 133 -2.86 12.28 21.01
C ALA A 133 -3.50 11.21 21.91
N ALA A 134 -3.93 11.59 23.12
CA ALA A 134 -4.57 10.68 24.08
C ALA A 134 -5.86 10.02 23.55
N LEU A 135 -6.58 10.65 22.61
CA LEU A 135 -7.78 10.08 22.01
C LEU A 135 -7.49 8.84 21.17
N PHE A 136 -6.26 8.71 20.68
CA PHE A 136 -5.82 7.64 19.80
C PHE A 136 -5.08 6.51 20.51
N GLU A 137 -4.87 6.64 21.83
CA GLU A 137 -4.18 5.63 22.64
C GLU A 137 -4.74 4.20 22.45
N PRO A 138 -6.07 3.97 22.39
CA PRO A 138 -6.63 2.63 22.15
C PRO A 138 -6.26 2.02 20.79
N PHE A 139 -5.84 2.82 19.83
CA PHE A 139 -5.53 2.39 18.46
C PHE A 139 -4.03 2.23 18.20
N LEU A 140 -3.17 2.61 19.15
CA LEU A 140 -1.72 2.60 18.94
C LEU A 140 -1.14 1.18 18.81
N ASP A 141 -1.83 0.19 19.34
CA ASP A 141 -1.47 -1.23 19.24
C ASP A 141 -2.52 -2.02 18.44
N TRP A 142 -3.35 -1.33 17.64
CA TRP A 142 -4.32 -1.98 16.78
C TRP A 142 -3.66 -2.60 15.58
N GLY A 143 -3.94 -3.88 15.34
CA GLY A 143 -3.46 -4.60 14.17
C GLY A 143 -3.18 -6.07 14.46
N LEU A 144 -2.69 -6.75 13.44
CA LEU A 144 -2.31 -8.16 13.46
C LEU A 144 -0.78 -8.27 13.56
N PRO A 145 -0.23 -9.04 14.52
CA PRO A 145 1.20 -9.36 14.51
C PRO A 145 1.59 -9.99 13.18
N THR A 146 2.70 -9.56 12.60
CA THR A 146 3.09 -9.97 11.24
C THR A 146 3.19 -11.48 11.06
N VAL A 147 3.77 -12.19 12.04
CA VAL A 147 3.93 -13.64 11.95
C VAL A 147 2.57 -14.35 11.95
N ASP A 148 1.64 -13.87 12.78
CA ASP A 148 0.30 -14.46 12.87
C ASP A 148 -0.51 -14.15 11.61
N ALA A 149 -0.46 -12.93 11.12
CA ALA A 149 -1.09 -12.53 9.87
C ALA A 149 -0.55 -13.34 8.68
N LEU A 150 0.78 -13.49 8.56
CA LEU A 150 1.41 -14.33 7.52
C LEU A 150 0.93 -15.78 7.56
N ARG A 151 0.87 -16.37 8.75
CA ARG A 151 0.39 -17.75 8.93
C ARG A 151 -1.08 -17.90 8.55
N ALA A 152 -1.92 -16.95 9.01
CA ALA A 152 -3.35 -16.97 8.72
C ALA A 152 -3.62 -16.80 7.21
N VAL A 153 -2.96 -15.82 6.57
CA VAL A 153 -3.11 -15.60 5.12
C VAL A 153 -2.55 -16.77 4.32
N ARG A 154 -1.40 -17.33 4.71
CA ARG A 154 -0.85 -18.53 4.03
C ARG A 154 -1.79 -19.73 4.13
N SER A 155 -2.47 -19.90 5.27
CA SER A 155 -3.45 -20.97 5.46
C SER A 155 -4.69 -20.79 4.58
N ALA A 156 -5.20 -19.56 4.46
CA ALA A 156 -6.37 -19.23 3.64
C ALA A 156 -6.05 -19.19 2.13
N CYS A 157 -4.86 -18.71 1.78
CA CYS A 157 -4.41 -18.50 0.40
C CYS A 157 -3.09 -19.27 0.17
N PRO A 158 -3.09 -20.62 0.03
CA PRO A 158 -1.86 -21.43 0.05
C PRO A 158 -0.85 -21.10 -1.04
N ASN A 159 -1.33 -20.66 -2.22
CA ASN A 159 -0.50 -20.37 -3.38
C ASN A 159 -0.21 -18.86 -3.55
N ALA A 160 -0.65 -18.03 -2.60
CA ALA A 160 -0.49 -16.59 -2.67
C ALA A 160 0.99 -16.16 -2.61
N ARG A 161 1.33 -15.11 -3.34
CA ARG A 161 2.62 -14.43 -3.20
C ARG A 161 2.53 -13.42 -2.06
N LEU A 162 3.21 -13.72 -0.97
CA LEU A 162 3.22 -12.88 0.23
C LEU A 162 4.59 -12.24 0.41
N LEU A 163 4.57 -10.97 0.82
CA LEU A 163 5.73 -10.17 1.15
C LEU A 163 5.61 -9.69 2.60
N SER A 164 6.74 -9.27 3.16
CA SER A 164 6.80 -8.60 4.46
C SER A 164 7.98 -7.63 4.46
N LEU A 165 7.77 -6.41 3.96
CA LEU A 165 8.84 -5.42 3.75
C LEU A 165 9.11 -4.55 4.98
N ILE A 166 8.14 -4.39 5.87
CA ILE A 166 8.23 -3.44 6.99
C ILE A 166 9.13 -3.91 8.14
N HIS A 167 9.58 -5.15 8.10
CA HIS A 167 10.33 -5.81 9.18
C HIS A 167 11.82 -5.97 8.89
N ILE A 168 12.28 -5.29 7.87
CA ILE A 168 13.70 -5.31 7.51
C ILE A 168 14.47 -4.26 8.30
#